data_11669be7c9a48d2b40e945a65f9caa30
#
_entry.id   11669be7c9a48d2b40e945a65f9caa30
#
_cell.length_a   1.000
_cell.length_b   1.000
_cell.length_c   1.000
_cell.angle_alpha   90.00
_cell.angle_beta   90.00
_cell.angle_gamma   90.00
#
_symmetry.space_group_name_H-M   'P 1'
#
loop_
_entity.id
_entity.type
_entity.pdbx_description
1 polymer ?
#
loop_
_entity_poly.entity_id
_entity_poly.type
_entity_poly.pdbx_seq_one_letter_code
_entity_poly.pdbx_strand_id
1 'polypeptide(L)' 'MSQKERLLAYLEKNKTITTLESVLELGITDPQHYIMELRNEGYNITDKWINGTNRVGRKIKYKRYRLEK' A
#
# COMPACT_ATOMS: atom_id res chain seq x y z
N MET A 1 -9.58 13.07 -8.48
CA MET A 1 -8.26 12.73 -7.87
C MET A 1 -7.60 11.62 -8.67
N SER A 2 -6.29 11.72 -8.85
CA SER A 2 -5.53 10.65 -9.46
C SER A 2 -5.41 9.46 -8.50
N GLN A 3 -5.04 8.30 -9.03
CA GLN A 3 -4.82 7.13 -8.18
C GLN A 3 -3.71 7.39 -7.17
N LYS A 4 -2.66 8.10 -7.58
CA LYS A 4 -1.56 8.45 -6.68
C LYS A 4 -2.05 9.32 -5.52
N GLU A 5 -2.88 10.32 -5.80
CA GLU A 5 -3.45 11.20 -4.78
C GLU A 5 -4.36 10.43 -3.83
N ARG A 6 -5.15 9.50 -4.35
CA ARG A 6 -6.02 8.66 -3.53
C ARG A 6 -5.21 7.77 -2.60
N LEU A 7 -4.12 7.21 -3.11
CA LEU A 7 -3.23 6.37 -2.32
C LEU A 7 -2.57 7.19 -1.20
N LEU A 8 -2.08 8.38 -1.52
CA LEU A 8 -1.46 9.25 -0.54
C LEU A 8 -2.46 9.66 0.54
N ALA A 9 -3.68 10.03 0.15
CA ALA A 9 -4.72 10.41 1.09
C ALA A 9 -5.04 9.25 2.05
N TYR A 10 -5.10 8.03 1.52
CA TYR A 10 -5.34 6.84 2.35
C TYR A 10 -4.21 6.63 3.36
N LEU A 11 -2.97 6.77 2.90
CA LEU A 11 -1.80 6.62 3.77
C LEU A 11 -1.76 7.70 4.85
N GLU A 12 -2.14 8.92 4.51
CA GLU A 12 -2.16 10.02 5.49
C GLU A 12 -3.23 9.78 6.55
N LYS A 13 -4.36 9.23 6.16
CA LYS A 13 -5.45 8.95 7.09
C LYS A 13 -5.20 7.70 7.93
N ASN A 14 -4.75 6.62 7.31
CA ASN A 14 -4.66 5.30 7.96
C ASN A 14 -3.24 4.90 8.34
N LYS A 15 -2.26 5.63 7.89
CA LYS A 15 -0.81 5.41 8.11
C LYS A 15 -0.23 4.24 7.33
N THR A 16 -0.98 3.18 7.11
CA THR A 16 -0.51 1.99 6.38
C THR A 16 -1.51 1.58 5.31
N ILE A 17 -1.02 0.86 4.32
CA ILE A 17 -1.85 0.21 3.33
C ILE A 17 -1.16 -1.08 2.87
N THR A 18 -1.94 -2.16 2.74
CA THR A 18 -1.43 -3.40 2.16
C THR A 18 -1.77 -3.43 0.67
N THR A 19 -1.10 -4.32 -0.07
CA THR A 19 -1.42 -4.52 -1.48
C THR A 19 -2.90 -4.89 -1.65
N LEU A 20 -3.41 -5.76 -0.79
CA LEU A 20 -4.81 -6.17 -0.85
C LEU A 20 -5.76 -5.00 -0.56
N GLU A 21 -5.44 -4.19 0.46
CA GLU A 21 -6.25 -3.01 0.77
C GLU A 21 -6.28 -2.02 -0.39
N SER A 22 -5.14 -1.86 -1.10
CA SER A 22 -5.12 -0.93 -2.24
C SER A 22 -6.08 -1.39 -3.34
N VAL A 23 -6.21 -2.70 -3.55
CA VAL A 23 -7.16 -3.24 -4.52
C VAL A 23 -8.59 -3.07 -4.04
N LEU A 24 -8.88 -3.49 -2.81
CA LEU A 24 -10.25 -3.53 -2.28
C LEU A 24 -10.80 -2.13 -1.97
N GLU A 25 -9.97 -1.28 -1.40
CA GLU A 25 -10.43 0.04 -0.96
C GLU A 25 -10.29 1.12 -2.02
N LEU A 26 -9.27 1.02 -2.86
CA LEU A 26 -8.96 2.08 -3.83
C LEU A 26 -9.05 1.63 -5.28
N GLY A 27 -9.16 0.33 -5.54
CA GLY A 27 -9.15 -0.20 -6.89
C GLY A 27 -7.79 -0.08 -7.58
N ILE A 28 -6.72 0.04 -6.80
CA ILE A 28 -5.36 0.18 -7.34
C ILE A 28 -4.69 -1.18 -7.31
N THR A 29 -4.40 -1.74 -8.48
CA THR A 29 -3.82 -3.08 -8.59
C THR A 29 -2.30 -3.07 -8.49
N ASP A 30 -1.65 -1.93 -8.72
CA ASP A 30 -0.19 -1.80 -8.64
C ASP A 30 0.19 -0.61 -7.78
N PRO A 31 0.05 -0.73 -6.44
CA PRO A 31 0.40 0.39 -5.56
C PRO A 31 1.89 0.69 -5.56
N GLN A 32 2.74 -0.29 -5.84
CA GLN A 32 4.19 -0.11 -5.83
C GLN A 32 4.63 1.00 -6.77
N HIS A 33 4.00 1.09 -7.93
CA HIS A 33 4.31 2.13 -8.91
C HIS A 33 4.13 3.53 -8.29
N TYR A 34 3.00 3.76 -7.64
CA TYR A 34 2.70 5.04 -7.01
C TYR A 34 3.53 5.28 -5.75
N ILE A 35 3.84 4.21 -5.03
CA ILE A 35 4.73 4.31 -3.85
C ILE A 35 6.10 4.83 -4.29
N MET A 36 6.63 4.33 -5.40
CA MET A 36 7.92 4.78 -5.91
C MET A 36 7.86 6.25 -6.33
N GLU A 37 6.77 6.66 -6.99
CA GLU A 37 6.60 8.06 -7.36
C GLU A 37 6.55 8.96 -6.13
N LEU A 38 5.81 8.55 -5.10
CA LEU A 38 5.70 9.33 -3.87
C LEU A 38 7.05 9.43 -3.15
N ARG A 39 7.83 8.35 -3.14
CA ARG A 39 9.19 8.39 -2.58
C ARG A 39 10.07 9.38 -3.32
N ASN A 40 9.95 9.43 -4.64
CA ASN A 40 10.70 10.39 -5.46
C ASN A 40 10.28 11.83 -5.18
N GLU A 41 9.06 12.05 -4.71
CA GLU A 41 8.56 13.37 -4.34
C GLU A 41 8.91 13.75 -2.91
N GLY A 42 9.62 12.89 -2.18
CA GLY A 42 10.10 13.19 -0.84
C GLY A 42 9.33 12.56 0.30
N TYR A 43 8.30 11.77 0.01
CA TYR A 43 7.56 11.05 1.06
C TYR A 43 8.37 9.88 1.58
N ASN A 44 8.45 9.74 2.89
CA ASN A 44 9.15 8.64 3.51
C ASN A 44 8.18 7.48 3.72
N ILE A 45 8.20 6.54 2.80
CA ILE A 45 7.31 5.38 2.83
C ILE A 45 8.16 4.12 2.96
N THR A 46 7.98 3.40 4.06
CA THR A 46 8.65 2.13 4.31
C THR A 46 7.74 0.99 3.90
N ASP A 47 8.31 -0.19 3.74
CA ASP A 47 7.51 -1.38 3.47
C ASP A 47 8.08 -2.59 4.19
N LYS A 48 7.23 -3.60 4.36
CA LYS A 48 7.67 -4.90 4.86
C LYS A 48 6.74 -5.99 4.34
N TRP A 49 7.29 -7.20 4.25
CA TRP A 49 6.51 -8.37 3.89
C TRP A 49 5.69 -8.83 5.09
N ILE A 50 4.43 -9.15 4.82
CA ILE A 50 3.52 -9.72 5.81
C ILE A 50 3.19 -11.13 5.38
N ASN A 51 3.30 -12.08 6.31
CA ASN A 51 2.88 -13.45 6.08
C ASN A 51 1.46 -13.60 6.57
N GLY A 52 0.61 -14.19 5.73
CA GLY A 52 -0.78 -14.42 6.10
C GLY A 52 -1.26 -15.76 5.55
N THR A 53 -2.53 -16.05 5.81
CA THR A 53 -3.18 -17.25 5.32
C THR A 53 -4.47 -16.81 4.61
N ASN A 54 -4.69 -17.33 3.39
CA ASN A 54 -5.93 -17.03 2.69
C ASN A 54 -7.07 -17.96 3.17
N ARG A 55 -8.26 -17.79 2.57
CA ARG A 55 -9.47 -18.52 3.00
C ARG A 55 -9.37 -20.03 2.84
N VAL A 56 -8.52 -20.50 1.93
CA VAL A 56 -8.34 -21.95 1.72
C VAL A 56 -7.15 -22.51 2.50
N GLY A 57 -6.58 -21.71 3.40
CA GLY A 57 -5.49 -22.17 4.28
C GLY A 57 -4.11 -22.10 3.66
N ARG A 58 -3.96 -21.50 2.49
CA ARG A 58 -2.64 -21.36 1.87
C ARG A 58 -1.90 -20.17 2.45
N LYS A 59 -0.61 -20.35 2.67
CA LYS A 59 0.26 -19.25 3.10
C LYS A 59 0.43 -18.27 1.96
N ILE A 60 0.27 -16.99 2.25
CA ILE A 60 0.44 -15.92 1.28
C ILE A 60 1.41 -14.89 1.85
N LYS A 61 2.06 -14.15 0.95
CA LYS A 61 2.89 -13.01 1.30
C LYS A 61 2.36 -11.79 0.58
N TYR A 62 2.34 -10.66 1.28
CA TYR A 62 1.98 -9.38 0.66
C TYR A 62 2.75 -8.27 1.35
N LYS A 63 2.90 -7.14 0.66
CA LYS A 63 3.60 -5.99 1.23
C LYS A 63 2.63 -5.08 1.94
N ARG A 64 3.11 -4.52 3.06
CA ARG A 64 2.43 -3.42 3.73
C ARG A 64 3.33 -2.20 3.68
N TYR A 65 2.80 -1.11 3.16
CA TYR A 65 3.50 0.16 3.07
C TYR A 65 3.07 1.05 4.23
N ARG A 66 3.99 1.84 4.75
CA ARG A 66 3.72 2.73 5.87
C ARG A 66 4.30 4.11 5.57
N LEU A 67 3.47 5.14 5.75
CA LEU A 67 3.91 6.52 5.64
C LEU A 67 4.53 6.94 6.96
N GLU A 68 5.83 7.21 6.93
CA GLU A 68 6.57 7.71 8.08
C GLU A 68 6.61 9.23 8.03
N LYS A 69 6.56 9.85 9.18
CA LYS A 69 6.68 11.31 9.25
C LYS A 69 8.02 11.73 9.82
#